data_c390a962bcc29404b1f56a2508d51271
#
_entry.id   c390a962bcc29404b1f56a2508d51271
#
_cell.length_a   1.000
_cell.length_b   1.000
_cell.length_c   1.000
_cell.angle_alpha   90.00
_cell.angle_beta   90.00
_cell.angle_gamma   90.00
#
_symmetry.space_group_name_H-M   'P 1'
#
loop_
_entity.id
_entity.type
_entity.pdbx_description
1 polymer ?
#
loop_
_entity_poly.entity_id
_entity_poly.type
_entity_poly.pdbx_seq_one_letter_code
_entity_poly.pdbx_strand_id
1 'polypeptide(L)'
;MMAWARARASQGSTLSPDSPSLLTQATLYKFRSLVVSSEADGQPALCQKNDSRLTRVGRFLRDHHLDELPQLWNVLRGDMSFVGPRPERRFFVERIMAVNPDYELLYQLRPGLFSSATLYNGYTDTLAKMLERLCMDLEYLHNHSLWLDTKIIFITVISIITGKKF
;
A
#
# COMPACT_ATOMS: atom_id res chain seq x y z
N MET A 1 -22.04 8.59 10.02
CA MET A 1 -20.81 9.18 10.59
C MET A 1 -19.62 8.40 10.01
N MET A 2 -18.90 8.97 9.03
CA MET A 2 -17.72 8.31 8.44
C MET A 2 -16.59 8.33 9.47
N ALA A 3 -16.21 7.18 9.97
CA ALA A 3 -15.12 7.06 10.93
C ALA A 3 -13.78 6.93 10.21
N TRP A 4 -12.86 7.81 10.52
CA TRP A 4 -11.48 7.76 10.03
C TRP A 4 -10.74 6.58 10.68
N ALA A 5 -10.07 5.79 9.89
CA ALA A 5 -9.14 4.78 10.39
C ALA A 5 -7.72 5.27 10.14
N ARG A 6 -6.91 5.34 11.20
CA ARG A 6 -5.46 5.53 11.09
C ARG A 6 -4.82 4.16 10.98
N ALA A 7 -4.16 3.87 9.88
CA ALA A 7 -3.28 2.72 9.77
C ALA A 7 -1.83 3.23 9.80
N ARG A 8 -0.98 2.64 10.65
CA ARG A 8 0.46 2.89 10.59
C ARG A 8 1.06 1.91 9.60
N ALA A 9 1.64 2.42 8.54
CA ALA A 9 2.50 1.66 7.65
C ALA A 9 3.94 2.11 7.87
N SER A 10 4.87 1.17 7.86
CA SER A 10 6.29 1.47 7.90
C SER A 10 6.82 1.47 6.48
N GLN A 11 7.11 2.64 5.96
CA GLN A 11 8.03 2.80 4.82
C GLN A 11 8.83 4.07 5.00
N GLY A 12 10.10 4.00 4.61
CA GLY A 12 11.05 5.05 4.81
C GLY A 12 10.68 6.34 4.10
N SER A 13 10.84 7.44 4.77
CA SER A 13 10.90 8.75 4.16
C SER A 13 12.16 9.44 4.65
N THR A 14 12.85 10.07 3.71
CA THR A 14 14.02 10.94 3.87
C THR A 14 15.21 10.30 4.59
N LEU A 15 16.12 9.79 3.76
CA LEU A 15 17.49 9.46 4.16
C LEU A 15 18.16 10.68 4.79
N SER A 16 18.39 10.63 6.10
CA SER A 16 19.54 11.28 6.69
C SER A 16 20.74 10.39 6.39
N PRO A 17 21.87 10.92 5.89
CA PRO A 17 23.00 10.11 5.42
C PRO A 17 23.67 9.25 6.51
N ASP A 18 23.31 9.45 7.78
CA ASP A 18 24.10 8.96 8.92
C ASP A 18 23.40 7.93 9.81
N SER A 19 22.29 7.31 9.37
CA SER A 19 21.64 6.32 10.23
C SER A 19 21.03 5.15 9.46
N PRO A 20 21.56 3.92 9.60
CA PRO A 20 21.08 2.73 8.89
C PRO A 20 19.79 2.10 9.47
N SER A 21 19.05 2.81 10.31
CA SER A 21 17.90 2.23 11.04
C SER A 21 16.60 3.04 10.98
N LEU A 22 16.43 3.93 10.00
CA LEU A 22 15.25 4.77 9.91
C LEU A 22 14.17 4.16 9.01
N LEU A 23 13.53 3.12 9.50
CA LEU A 23 12.16 2.77 9.12
C LEU A 23 11.24 3.93 9.55
N THR A 24 11.11 4.96 8.72
CA THR A 24 10.21 6.06 9.02
C THR A 24 8.77 5.56 8.91
N GLN A 25 8.11 5.44 10.04
CA GLN A 25 6.70 5.07 10.10
C GLN A 25 5.84 6.24 9.63
N ALA A 26 5.23 6.12 8.47
CA ALA A 26 4.22 7.05 8.02
C ALA A 26 2.84 6.64 8.54
N THR A 27 2.05 7.61 8.98
CA THR A 27 0.64 7.38 9.32
C THR A 27 -0.20 7.56 8.06
N LEU A 28 -0.77 6.47 7.57
CA LEU A 28 -1.66 6.49 6.41
C LEU A 28 -3.10 6.72 6.83
N TYR A 29 -3.78 7.60 6.09
CA TYR A 29 -5.19 7.87 6.29
C TYR A 29 -6.04 7.03 5.33
N LYS A 30 -7.03 6.31 5.89
CA LYS A 30 -8.01 5.54 5.11
C LYS A 30 -9.40 5.69 5.71
N PHE A 31 -10.43 5.55 4.89
CA PHE A 31 -11.77 5.32 5.43
C PHE A 31 -11.86 3.91 6.02
N ARG A 32 -12.56 3.80 7.14
CA ARG A 32 -12.77 2.50 7.78
C ARG A 32 -13.68 1.64 6.92
N SER A 33 -13.18 0.51 6.48
CA SER A 33 -13.92 -0.47 5.69
C SER A 33 -14.25 -1.75 6.47
N LEU A 34 -13.51 -2.03 7.57
CA LEU A 34 -13.68 -3.19 8.41
C LEU A 34 -14.48 -2.86 9.68
N VAL A 35 -15.08 -3.89 10.30
CA VAL A 35 -15.70 -3.78 11.63
C VAL A 35 -14.65 -3.40 12.68
N VAL A 36 -15.11 -2.76 13.78
CA VAL A 36 -14.19 -2.23 14.80
C VAL A 36 -13.36 -3.32 15.47
N SER A 37 -13.93 -4.52 15.62
CA SER A 37 -13.30 -5.68 16.26
C SER A 37 -12.55 -6.60 15.29
N SER A 38 -12.22 -6.13 14.07
CA SER A 38 -11.63 -6.95 13.01
C SER A 38 -10.28 -7.58 13.34
N GLU A 39 -9.56 -7.03 14.32
CA GLU A 39 -8.28 -7.54 14.85
C GLU A 39 -8.30 -7.50 16.39
N ALA A 40 -9.38 -8.02 17.00
CA ALA A 40 -9.56 -8.01 18.46
C ALA A 40 -8.50 -8.87 19.18
N ASP A 41 -7.92 -9.83 18.50
CA ASP A 41 -6.81 -10.68 18.95
C ASP A 41 -5.43 -9.98 18.88
N GLY A 42 -5.40 -8.74 18.39
CA GLY A 42 -4.17 -7.96 18.21
C GLY A 42 -3.25 -8.48 17.10
N GLN A 43 -3.65 -9.54 16.38
CA GLN A 43 -2.85 -10.08 15.27
C GLN A 43 -3.22 -9.40 13.94
N PRO A 44 -2.24 -8.82 13.23
CA PRO A 44 -2.48 -8.29 11.89
C PRO A 44 -2.85 -9.41 10.92
N ALA A 45 -4.03 -9.31 10.31
CA ALA A 45 -4.50 -10.27 9.34
C ALA A 45 -4.61 -9.62 7.95
N LEU A 46 -4.16 -10.36 6.93
CA LEU A 46 -4.34 -9.96 5.53
C LEU A 46 -5.83 -9.99 5.17
N CYS A 47 -6.24 -9.05 4.33
CA CYS A 47 -7.61 -9.00 3.87
C CYS A 47 -7.79 -9.96 2.70
N GLN A 48 -8.80 -10.81 2.79
CA GLN A 48 -9.16 -11.77 1.75
C GLN A 48 -10.22 -11.19 0.80
N LYS A 49 -10.36 -11.79 -0.40
CA LYS A 49 -11.31 -11.33 -1.42
C LYS A 49 -12.75 -11.25 -0.91
N ASN A 50 -13.18 -12.17 -0.04
CA ASN A 50 -14.51 -12.21 0.59
C ASN A 50 -14.41 -12.12 2.11
N ASP A 51 -13.68 -11.14 2.61
CA ASP A 51 -13.42 -10.98 4.04
C ASP A 51 -14.72 -10.69 4.79
N SER A 52 -15.05 -11.55 5.74
CA SER A 52 -16.26 -11.43 6.57
C SER A 52 -16.24 -10.19 7.50
N ARG A 53 -15.05 -9.63 7.72
CA ARG A 53 -14.85 -8.43 8.54
C ARG A 53 -15.25 -7.14 7.80
N LEU A 54 -15.54 -7.20 6.49
CA LEU A 54 -15.96 -6.04 5.72
C LEU A 54 -17.39 -5.63 6.06
N THR A 55 -17.58 -4.33 6.33
CA THR A 55 -18.90 -3.74 6.38
C THR A 55 -19.50 -3.63 4.98
N ARG A 56 -20.84 -3.47 4.84
CA ARG A 56 -21.47 -3.26 3.52
C ARG A 56 -20.92 -2.02 2.81
N VAL A 57 -20.78 -0.91 3.54
CA VAL A 57 -20.17 0.34 3.02
C VAL A 57 -18.67 0.13 2.74
N GLY A 58 -17.97 -0.59 3.62
CA GLY A 58 -16.56 -0.89 3.46
C GLY A 58 -16.26 -1.70 2.20
N ARG A 59 -17.15 -2.65 1.85
CA ARG A 59 -17.02 -3.41 0.60
C ARG A 59 -17.15 -2.48 -0.62
N PHE A 60 -18.17 -1.62 -0.64
CA PHE A 60 -18.34 -0.64 -1.71
C PHE A 60 -17.12 0.28 -1.84
N LEU A 61 -16.62 0.82 -0.73
CA LEU A 61 -15.45 1.70 -0.73
C LEU A 61 -14.22 0.99 -1.30
N ARG A 62 -13.96 -0.26 -0.91
CA ARG A 62 -12.82 -1.04 -1.40
C ARG A 62 -12.96 -1.47 -2.85
N ASP A 63 -14.15 -1.89 -3.25
CA ASP A 63 -14.41 -2.28 -4.64
C ASP A 63 -14.17 -1.14 -5.64
N HIS A 64 -14.24 0.13 -5.16
CA HIS A 64 -14.01 1.34 -5.96
C HIS A 64 -12.75 2.10 -5.53
N HIS A 65 -11.90 1.54 -4.66
CA HIS A 65 -10.68 2.18 -4.13
C HIS A 65 -10.91 3.55 -3.45
N LEU A 66 -12.16 3.84 -3.07
CA LEU A 66 -12.53 5.09 -2.41
C LEU A 66 -12.04 5.16 -0.95
N ASP A 67 -11.78 4.01 -0.34
CA ASP A 67 -11.23 3.93 1.02
C ASP A 67 -9.83 4.53 1.13
N GLU A 68 -9.10 4.62 0.03
CA GLU A 68 -7.75 5.18 -0.04
C GLU A 68 -7.71 6.68 -0.38
N LEU A 69 -8.84 7.31 -0.73
CA LEU A 69 -8.89 8.75 -1.03
C LEU A 69 -8.25 9.66 0.02
N PRO A 70 -8.38 9.39 1.35
CA PRO A 70 -7.70 10.21 2.35
C PRO A 70 -6.17 10.19 2.27
N GLN A 71 -5.56 9.23 1.55
CA GLN A 71 -4.11 9.20 1.32
C GLN A 71 -3.64 10.33 0.39
N LEU A 72 -4.56 10.97 -0.36
CA LEU A 72 -4.23 12.20 -1.07
C LEU A 72 -3.69 13.28 -0.13
N TRP A 73 -4.15 13.30 1.13
CA TRP A 73 -3.60 14.16 2.15
C TRP A 73 -2.15 13.79 2.52
N ASN A 74 -1.83 12.49 2.55
CA ASN A 74 -0.45 12.05 2.74
C ASN A 74 0.46 12.49 1.58
N VAL A 75 -0.07 12.45 0.34
CA VAL A 75 0.67 12.94 -0.84
C VAL A 75 0.93 14.44 -0.74
N LEU A 76 -0.10 15.23 -0.39
CA LEU A 76 0.04 16.68 -0.22
C LEU A 76 1.03 17.06 0.89
N ARG A 77 1.11 16.27 1.94
CA ARG A 77 2.08 16.46 3.04
C ARG A 77 3.50 16.01 2.68
N GLY A 78 3.68 15.29 1.59
CA GLY A 78 4.95 14.70 1.21
C GLY A 78 5.31 13.39 1.92
N ASP A 79 4.37 12.80 2.69
CA ASP A 79 4.56 11.48 3.32
C ASP A 79 4.50 10.36 2.27
N MET A 80 3.82 10.60 1.14
CA MET A 80 3.64 9.67 0.02
C MET A 80 3.88 10.37 -1.32
N SER A 81 4.10 9.58 -2.37
CA SER A 81 4.03 10.01 -3.77
C SER A 81 2.75 9.49 -4.44
N PHE A 82 2.41 10.01 -5.63
CA PHE A 82 1.32 9.43 -6.41
C PHE A 82 1.65 8.01 -6.88
N VAL A 83 2.88 7.78 -7.33
CA VAL A 83 3.36 6.48 -7.79
C VAL A 83 4.56 6.04 -6.97
N GLY A 84 4.59 4.78 -6.60
CA GLY A 84 5.67 4.19 -5.81
C GLY A 84 5.30 2.82 -5.26
N PRO A 85 6.20 2.20 -4.51
CA PRO A 85 5.93 0.93 -3.83
C PRO A 85 4.74 1.06 -2.87
N ARG A 86 3.88 0.04 -2.84
CA ARG A 86 2.74 0.06 -1.93
C ARG A 86 3.18 -0.05 -0.47
N PRO A 87 2.73 0.85 0.42
CA PRO A 87 3.11 0.81 1.83
C PRO A 87 2.53 -0.43 2.53
N GLU A 88 3.37 -1.11 3.28
CA GLU A 88 3.02 -2.29 4.06
C GLU A 88 3.08 -2.06 5.56
N ARG A 89 2.34 -2.86 6.32
CA ARG A 89 2.43 -2.87 7.78
C ARG A 89 3.75 -3.53 8.22
N ARG A 90 4.40 -2.95 9.22
CA ARG A 90 5.68 -3.43 9.75
C ARG A 90 5.73 -4.94 10.00
N PHE A 91 4.68 -5.50 10.54
CA PHE A 91 4.55 -6.95 10.79
C PHE A 91 4.76 -7.81 9.53
N PHE A 92 4.25 -7.37 8.38
CA PHE A 92 4.44 -8.07 7.11
C PHE A 92 5.78 -7.76 6.48
N VAL A 93 6.28 -6.53 6.64
CA VAL A 93 7.62 -6.14 6.18
C VAL A 93 8.69 -7.02 6.82
N GLU A 94 8.64 -7.23 8.13
CA GLU A 94 9.60 -8.09 8.85
C GLU A 94 9.58 -9.54 8.30
N ARG A 95 8.40 -10.05 7.96
CA ARG A 95 8.27 -11.39 7.35
C ARG A 95 8.82 -11.45 5.92
N ILE A 96 8.60 -10.41 5.13
CA ILE A 96 9.13 -10.32 3.76
C ILE A 96 10.65 -10.23 3.82
N MET A 97 11.20 -9.36 4.67
CA MET A 97 12.65 -9.15 4.83
C MET A 97 13.36 -10.40 5.35
N ALA A 98 12.69 -11.23 6.15
CA ALA A 98 13.25 -12.52 6.59
C ALA A 98 13.48 -13.51 5.43
N VAL A 99 12.76 -13.36 4.32
CA VAL A 99 12.87 -14.21 3.12
C VAL A 99 13.68 -13.52 2.03
N ASN A 100 13.45 -12.23 1.82
CA ASN A 100 14.14 -11.42 0.81
C ASN A 100 14.56 -10.06 1.39
N PRO A 101 15.84 -9.89 1.75
CA PRO A 101 16.39 -8.64 2.29
C PRO A 101 16.32 -7.46 1.31
N ASP A 102 16.21 -7.72 -0.01
CA ASP A 102 16.14 -6.65 -1.03
C ASP A 102 14.92 -5.73 -0.87
N TYR A 103 13.96 -6.11 0.00
CA TYR A 103 12.88 -5.21 0.41
C TYR A 103 13.41 -3.86 0.93
N GLU A 104 14.58 -3.86 1.55
CA GLU A 104 15.23 -2.65 2.08
C GLU A 104 15.51 -1.61 0.97
N LEU A 105 15.75 -2.05 -0.26
CA LEU A 105 16.00 -1.16 -1.38
C LEU A 105 14.79 -0.27 -1.69
N LEU A 106 13.57 -0.71 -1.38
CA LEU A 106 12.35 0.07 -1.59
C LEU A 106 12.29 1.33 -0.71
N TYR A 107 13.07 1.40 0.37
CA TYR A 107 13.14 2.60 1.22
C TYR A 107 13.81 3.80 0.56
N GLN A 108 14.41 3.61 -0.60
CA GLN A 108 14.93 4.70 -1.43
C GLN A 108 13.80 5.51 -2.09
N LEU A 109 12.59 4.93 -2.17
CA LEU A 109 11.42 5.57 -2.76
C LEU A 109 10.39 5.93 -1.67
N ARG A 110 9.63 7.01 -1.92
CA ARG A 110 8.43 7.27 -1.12
C ARG A 110 7.35 6.23 -1.46
N PRO A 111 6.55 5.79 -0.46
CA PRO A 111 5.41 4.94 -0.72
C PRO A 111 4.43 5.61 -1.69
N GLY A 112 3.88 4.83 -2.63
CA GLY A 112 2.94 5.32 -3.62
C GLY A 112 1.48 5.12 -3.24
N LEU A 113 0.63 6.05 -3.66
CA LEU A 113 -0.82 5.86 -3.69
C LEU A 113 -1.19 4.82 -4.75
N PHE A 114 -0.54 4.90 -5.90
CA PHE A 114 -0.63 3.93 -7.00
C PHE A 114 0.68 3.15 -7.10
N SER A 115 0.57 1.86 -7.39
CA SER A 115 1.73 0.97 -7.60
C SER A 115 1.50 0.13 -8.84
N SER A 116 2.57 -0.09 -9.61
CA SER A 116 2.57 -1.04 -10.73
C SER A 116 2.15 -2.44 -10.26
N ALA A 117 2.65 -2.85 -9.12
CA ALA A 117 2.33 -4.14 -8.52
C ALA A 117 0.84 -4.28 -8.18
N THR A 118 0.17 -3.22 -7.72
CA THR A 118 -1.27 -3.23 -7.45
C THR A 118 -2.08 -3.48 -8.72
N LEU A 119 -1.64 -2.99 -9.87
CA LEU A 119 -2.33 -3.17 -11.15
C LEU A 119 -2.30 -4.61 -11.68
N TYR A 120 -1.27 -5.38 -11.34
CA TYR A 120 -1.00 -6.68 -11.97
C TYR A 120 -1.07 -7.88 -11.01
N ASN A 121 -0.85 -7.67 -9.70
CA ASN A 121 -0.77 -8.76 -8.72
C ASN A 121 -2.10 -9.06 -8.01
N GLY A 122 -3.09 -8.17 -8.11
CA GLY A 122 -4.39 -8.34 -7.46
C GLY A 122 -4.31 -8.36 -5.91
N TYR A 123 -5.13 -9.20 -5.27
CA TYR A 123 -5.13 -9.35 -3.81
C TYR A 123 -3.86 -10.05 -3.31
N THR A 124 -3.16 -9.39 -2.41
CA THR A 124 -1.94 -9.90 -1.77
C THR A 124 -2.31 -10.52 -0.42
N ASP A 125 -2.81 -11.74 -0.44
CA ASP A 125 -3.33 -12.48 0.71
C ASP A 125 -2.36 -13.57 1.23
N THR A 126 -1.23 -13.78 0.57
CA THR A 126 -0.21 -14.77 0.93
C THR A 126 1.19 -14.17 0.90
N LEU A 127 2.14 -14.78 1.63
CA LEU A 127 3.54 -14.37 1.58
C LEU A 127 4.13 -14.51 0.17
N ALA A 128 3.75 -15.54 -0.58
CA ALA A 128 4.20 -15.73 -1.96
C ALA A 128 3.81 -14.54 -2.85
N LYS A 129 2.56 -14.08 -2.77
CA LYS A 129 2.09 -12.89 -3.50
C LYS A 129 2.74 -11.60 -3.01
N MET A 130 3.12 -11.51 -1.73
CA MET A 130 3.90 -10.38 -1.23
C MET A 130 5.30 -10.34 -1.85
N LEU A 131 5.94 -11.51 -2.03
CA LEU A 131 7.24 -11.62 -2.69
C LEU A 131 7.14 -11.31 -4.20
N GLU A 132 6.09 -11.77 -4.88
CA GLU A 132 5.82 -11.38 -6.28
C GLU A 132 5.66 -9.86 -6.40
N ARG A 133 4.91 -9.25 -5.48
CA ARG A 133 4.78 -7.79 -5.43
C ARG A 133 6.12 -7.10 -5.20
N LEU A 134 6.94 -7.63 -4.28
CA LEU A 134 8.29 -7.10 -4.06
C LEU A 134 9.10 -7.09 -5.35
N CYS A 135 9.07 -8.17 -6.14
CA CYS A 135 9.78 -8.21 -7.42
C CYS A 135 9.30 -7.10 -8.37
N MET A 136 7.99 -6.87 -8.46
CA MET A 136 7.43 -5.79 -9.30
C MET A 136 7.81 -4.40 -8.79
N ASP A 137 7.82 -4.19 -7.47
CA ASP A 137 8.20 -2.92 -6.86
C ASP A 137 9.72 -2.66 -7.01
N LEU A 138 10.55 -3.69 -6.96
CA LEU A 138 11.99 -3.61 -7.28
C LEU A 138 12.23 -3.30 -8.77
N GLU A 139 11.46 -3.92 -9.67
CA GLU A 139 11.50 -3.60 -11.09
C GLU A 139 11.12 -2.13 -11.34
N TYR A 140 10.09 -1.64 -10.64
CA TYR A 140 9.72 -0.23 -10.70
C TYR A 140 10.86 0.67 -10.17
N LEU A 141 11.50 0.30 -9.06
CA LEU A 141 12.65 1.04 -8.51
C LEU A 141 13.76 1.23 -9.55
N HIS A 142 14.07 0.20 -10.33
CA HIS A 142 15.14 0.25 -11.33
C HIS A 142 14.75 1.03 -12.60
N ASN A 143 13.46 1.03 -12.95
CA ASN A 143 12.96 1.57 -14.23
C ASN A 143 12.08 2.82 -14.06
N HIS A 144 11.98 3.38 -12.84
CA HIS A 144 11.08 4.50 -12.58
C HIS A 144 11.41 5.70 -13.46
N SER A 145 10.39 6.30 -14.01
CA SER A 145 10.48 7.47 -14.88
C SER A 145 9.14 8.21 -14.90
N LEU A 146 9.17 9.50 -15.23
CA LEU A 146 7.93 10.29 -15.35
C LEU A 146 6.95 9.69 -16.37
N TRP A 147 7.46 9.05 -17.41
CA TRP A 147 6.62 8.36 -18.39
C TRP A 147 5.93 7.14 -17.78
N LEU A 148 6.67 6.31 -17.04
CA LEU A 148 6.13 5.13 -16.37
C LEU A 148 5.10 5.55 -15.31
N ASP A 149 5.39 6.57 -14.53
CA ASP A 149 4.46 7.12 -13.53
C ASP A 149 3.16 7.60 -14.18
N THR A 150 3.25 8.38 -15.25
CA THR A 150 2.08 8.85 -15.99
C THR A 150 1.25 7.69 -16.52
N LYS A 151 1.90 6.65 -17.04
CA LYS A 151 1.24 5.43 -17.53
C LYS A 151 0.51 4.69 -16.39
N ILE A 152 1.16 4.53 -15.23
CA ILE A 152 0.55 3.87 -14.06
C ILE A 152 -0.68 4.66 -13.59
N ILE A 153 -0.56 5.98 -13.43
CA ILE A 153 -1.68 6.84 -13.04
C ILE A 153 -2.85 6.69 -14.01
N PHE A 154 -2.58 6.79 -15.32
CA PHE A 154 -3.60 6.72 -16.35
C PHE A 154 -4.34 5.38 -16.35
N ILE A 155 -3.59 4.26 -16.31
CA ILE A 155 -4.18 2.92 -16.26
C ILE A 155 -5.00 2.74 -14.98
N THR A 156 -4.51 3.20 -13.83
CA THR A 156 -5.21 3.08 -12.55
C THR A 156 -6.52 3.86 -12.58
N VAL A 157 -6.50 5.11 -13.05
CA VAL A 157 -7.71 5.95 -13.14
C VAL A 157 -8.75 5.32 -14.06
N ILE A 158 -8.35 4.84 -15.25
CA ILE A 158 -9.25 4.13 -16.15
C ILE A 158 -9.83 2.89 -15.49
N SER A 159 -9.02 2.10 -14.81
CA SER A 159 -9.47 0.88 -14.15
C SER A 159 -10.48 1.16 -13.04
N ILE A 160 -10.28 2.24 -12.27
CA ILE A 160 -11.25 2.69 -11.25
C ILE A 160 -12.57 3.10 -11.92
N ILE A 161 -12.52 3.90 -12.99
CA ILE A 161 -13.73 4.38 -13.71
C ILE A 161 -14.48 3.22 -14.36
N THR A 162 -13.77 2.26 -14.93
CA THR A 162 -14.38 1.09 -15.60
C THR A 162 -14.81 -0.01 -14.63
N GLY A 163 -14.54 0.14 -13.32
CA GLY A 163 -14.86 -0.87 -12.30
C GLY A 163 -14.05 -2.16 -12.45
N LYS A 164 -12.92 -2.11 -13.14
CA LYS A 164 -12.02 -3.26 -13.26
C LYS A 164 -11.38 -3.51 -11.90
N LYS A 165 -11.60 -4.70 -11.34
CA LYS A 165 -10.99 -5.11 -10.07
C LYS A 165 -9.53 -5.51 -10.30
N PHE A 166 -8.65 -5.00 -9.47
CA PHE A 166 -7.23 -5.38 -9.40
C PHE A 166 -7.05 -6.58 -8.48
#